data_b5ebf88517941dcff08dfb6e4c008d65
#
_entry.id   b5ebf88517941dcff08dfb6e4c008d65
#
_cell.length_a   1.000
_cell.length_b   1.000
_cell.length_c   1.000
_cell.angle_alpha   90.00
_cell.angle_beta   90.00
_cell.angle_gamma   90.00
#
_symmetry.space_group_name_H-M   'P 1'
#
loop_
_entity.id
_entity.type
_entity.pdbx_description
1 polymer ?
#
loop_
_entity_poly.entity_id
_entity_poly.type
_entity_poly.pdbx_seq_one_letter_code
_entity_poly.pdbx_strand_id
1 'polypeptide(L)'
;MNLNYPKPTESIEAAKTDLKKWGYCLLKNAIPPDLNSRAMERLIEQANAEKELNLAYEDGSEKKKWGDFNNNTDAPGVNQRVWMLPNKGEVFLDILAKHNYVDCVKEIVGDEFLVSSFGANIAKPGGVAMDLHTDQWWFPDPVSRNDDFLPSGSIKRNKFNIKINENISNNNELISRPAVTNVLIMLNGMSKENGGTRIVPGSHLFGRHPDKVLDKDIEVISAEGPPGCAIITDGRVWHGTGANITKGNRLALLITFCGPQFRPQENFTLGIKKDVFANLNDYQKELLGFKVWNGYGRIGNPTDTFLDIENHEIGELKI
;
A
#
# COMPACT_ATOMS: atom_id res chain seq x y z
N MET A 1 5.58 21.68 -23.18
CA MET A 1 4.49 22.19 -22.29
C MET A 1 4.90 21.91 -20.87
N ASN A 2 4.89 22.92 -19.98
CA ASN A 2 5.11 22.66 -18.57
C ASN A 2 3.89 21.86 -18.04
N LEU A 3 4.03 20.58 -17.84
CA LEU A 3 3.00 19.75 -17.23
C LEU A 3 2.87 20.14 -15.75
N ASN A 4 1.67 20.52 -15.36
CA ASN A 4 1.38 20.94 -13.98
C ASN A 4 1.07 19.69 -13.15
N TYR A 5 2.11 19.01 -12.67
CA TYR A 5 1.97 17.84 -11.82
C TYR A 5 1.38 18.18 -10.44
N PRO A 6 0.75 17.20 -9.75
CA PRO A 6 0.21 17.38 -8.41
C PRO A 6 1.21 18.00 -7.44
N LYS A 7 0.72 18.97 -6.67
CA LYS A 7 1.45 19.60 -5.57
C LYS A 7 0.71 19.39 -4.26
N PRO A 8 1.39 19.41 -3.10
CA PRO A 8 0.73 19.27 -1.82
C PRO A 8 -0.41 20.28 -1.63
N THR A 9 -1.64 19.77 -1.45
CA THR A 9 -2.88 20.55 -1.29
C THR A 9 -3.62 20.15 -0.01
N GLU A 10 -4.42 21.08 0.54
CA GLU A 10 -5.36 20.80 1.63
C GLU A 10 -6.78 20.54 1.09
N SER A 11 -7.01 20.83 -0.19
CA SER A 11 -8.30 20.64 -0.84
C SER A 11 -8.50 19.18 -1.26
N ILE A 12 -9.50 18.53 -0.69
CA ILE A 12 -9.88 17.16 -1.06
C ILE A 12 -10.33 17.09 -2.53
N GLU A 13 -11.07 18.08 -3.00
CA GLU A 13 -11.55 18.12 -4.40
C GLU A 13 -10.39 18.28 -5.39
N ALA A 14 -9.38 19.09 -5.05
CA ALA A 14 -8.17 19.18 -5.87
C ALA A 14 -7.41 17.85 -5.85
N ALA A 15 -7.27 17.20 -4.69
CA ALA A 15 -6.64 15.90 -4.56
C ALA A 15 -7.35 14.82 -5.40
N LYS A 16 -8.69 14.76 -5.38
CA LYS A 16 -9.48 13.84 -6.21
C LYS A 16 -9.33 14.14 -7.71
N THR A 17 -9.25 15.41 -8.10
CA THR A 17 -8.99 15.80 -9.48
C THR A 17 -7.62 15.31 -9.94
N ASP A 18 -6.60 15.46 -9.10
CA ASP A 18 -5.25 14.97 -9.36
C ASP A 18 -5.22 13.44 -9.47
N LEU A 19 -5.92 12.72 -8.57
CA LEU A 19 -6.05 11.26 -8.64
C LEU A 19 -6.62 10.79 -9.98
N LYS A 20 -7.70 11.41 -10.44
CA LYS A 20 -8.32 11.07 -11.73
C LYS A 20 -7.39 11.31 -12.91
N LYS A 21 -6.67 12.42 -12.90
CA LYS A 21 -5.82 12.84 -14.02
C LYS A 21 -4.47 12.14 -14.03
N TRP A 22 -3.84 12.02 -12.86
CA TRP A 22 -2.45 11.61 -12.75
C TRP A 22 -2.25 10.25 -12.08
N GLY A 23 -3.33 9.70 -11.48
CA GLY A 23 -3.30 8.46 -10.71
C GLY A 23 -2.69 8.60 -9.32
N TYR A 24 -2.31 9.81 -8.91
CA TYR A 24 -1.84 10.11 -7.57
C TYR A 24 -2.18 11.54 -7.16
N CYS A 25 -2.19 11.80 -5.86
CA CYS A 25 -2.27 13.13 -5.29
C CYS A 25 -1.34 13.29 -4.09
N LEU A 26 -1.16 14.53 -3.66
CA LEU A 26 -0.39 14.90 -2.47
C LEU A 26 -1.31 15.69 -1.52
N LEU A 27 -1.71 15.06 -0.41
CA LEU A 27 -2.62 15.64 0.58
C LEU A 27 -1.84 16.13 1.79
N LYS A 28 -1.86 17.45 2.05
CA LYS A 28 -1.30 18.04 3.28
C LYS A 28 -2.16 17.69 4.48
N ASN A 29 -1.52 17.64 5.65
CA ASN A 29 -2.22 17.40 6.92
C ASN A 29 -3.16 16.18 6.84
N ALA A 30 -2.68 15.10 6.19
CA ALA A 30 -3.42 13.86 6.05
C ALA A 30 -3.78 13.24 7.41
N ILE A 31 -2.94 13.50 8.42
CA ILE A 31 -3.17 13.23 9.84
C ILE A 31 -2.79 14.47 10.67
N PRO A 32 -3.31 14.62 11.89
CA PRO A 32 -2.94 15.72 12.78
C PRO A 32 -1.42 15.76 13.07
N PRO A 33 -0.80 16.95 13.20
CA PRO A 33 0.64 17.08 13.42
C PRO A 33 1.15 16.38 14.69
N ASP A 34 0.38 16.42 15.78
CA ASP A 34 0.73 15.72 17.03
C ASP A 34 0.71 14.20 16.85
N LEU A 35 -0.29 13.68 16.13
CA LEU A 35 -0.36 12.26 15.79
C LEU A 35 0.81 11.84 14.90
N ASN A 36 1.19 12.68 13.94
CA ASN A 36 2.36 12.44 13.10
C ASN A 36 3.65 12.32 13.92
N SER A 37 3.84 13.22 14.88
CA SER A 37 5.02 13.22 15.77
C SER A 37 5.07 11.97 16.65
N ARG A 38 3.96 11.63 17.31
CA ARG A 38 3.85 10.41 18.15
C ARG A 38 4.10 9.14 17.32
N ALA A 39 3.55 9.08 16.11
CA ALA A 39 3.74 7.95 15.22
C ALA A 39 5.20 7.80 14.78
N MET A 40 5.87 8.92 14.50
CA MET A 40 7.28 8.92 14.13
C MET A 40 8.16 8.40 15.29
N GLU A 41 7.96 8.90 16.49
CA GLU A 41 8.68 8.46 17.68
C GLU A 41 8.48 6.96 17.92
N ARG A 42 7.22 6.51 17.93
CA ARG A 42 6.90 5.10 18.16
C ARG A 42 7.45 4.18 17.06
N LEU A 43 7.45 4.64 15.79
CA LEU A 43 8.06 3.87 14.72
C LEU A 43 9.57 3.70 14.91
N ILE A 44 10.28 4.73 15.34
CA ILE A 44 11.72 4.67 15.58
C ILE A 44 12.02 3.67 16.71
N GLU A 45 11.30 3.75 17.83
CA GLU A 45 11.42 2.82 18.93
C GLU A 45 11.21 1.36 18.49
N GLN A 46 10.12 1.12 17.75
CA GLN A 46 9.77 -0.21 17.27
C GLN A 46 10.83 -0.76 16.29
N ALA A 47 11.29 0.06 15.36
CA ALA A 47 12.30 -0.34 14.39
C ALA A 47 13.64 -0.68 15.05
N ASN A 48 14.03 0.06 16.08
CA ASN A 48 15.23 -0.22 16.86
C ASN A 48 15.09 -1.54 17.65
N ALA A 49 13.95 -1.74 18.32
CA ALA A 49 13.69 -2.98 19.05
C ALA A 49 13.72 -4.22 18.14
N GLU A 50 13.11 -4.13 16.94
CA GLU A 50 13.18 -5.23 15.97
C GLU A 50 14.61 -5.53 15.51
N LYS A 51 15.44 -4.50 15.37
CA LYS A 51 16.84 -4.67 15.01
C LYS A 51 17.65 -5.32 16.13
N GLU A 52 17.47 -4.87 17.36
CA GLU A 52 18.13 -5.45 18.55
C GLU A 52 17.77 -6.92 18.75
N LEU A 53 16.53 -7.29 18.44
CA LEU A 53 16.04 -8.67 18.53
C LEU A 53 16.35 -9.53 17.28
N ASN A 54 17.04 -8.99 16.27
CA ASN A 54 17.27 -9.63 14.97
C ASN A 54 15.98 -10.06 14.24
N LEU A 55 14.91 -9.29 14.40
CA LEU A 55 13.62 -9.49 13.74
C LEU A 55 13.37 -8.48 12.62
N ALA A 56 14.27 -7.55 12.38
CA ALA A 56 14.11 -6.51 11.37
C ALA A 56 14.14 -7.10 9.96
N TYR A 57 13.17 -6.69 9.14
CA TYR A 57 13.15 -7.00 7.71
C TYR A 57 13.88 -5.88 6.96
N GLU A 58 14.99 -6.22 6.34
CA GLU A 58 15.79 -5.25 5.60
C GLU A 58 15.96 -5.67 4.13
N ASP A 59 15.80 -4.71 3.22
CA ASP A 59 15.93 -4.87 1.77
C ASP A 59 16.60 -3.65 1.10
N GLY A 60 16.61 -3.58 -0.22
CA GLY A 60 16.95 -2.36 -0.98
C GLY A 60 18.42 -1.95 -0.91
N SER A 61 19.35 -2.90 -0.87
CA SER A 61 20.77 -2.69 -1.16
C SER A 61 21.13 -3.17 -2.57
N GLU A 62 22.33 -2.86 -3.05
CA GLU A 62 22.83 -3.39 -4.32
C GLU A 62 22.85 -4.92 -4.36
N LYS A 63 23.12 -5.56 -3.22
CA LYS A 63 23.23 -7.02 -3.09
C LYS A 63 21.90 -7.68 -2.70
N LYS A 64 21.04 -6.99 -1.98
CA LYS A 64 19.74 -7.49 -1.53
C LYS A 64 18.63 -6.65 -2.15
N LYS A 65 17.93 -7.20 -3.13
CA LYS A 65 16.88 -6.49 -3.88
C LYS A 65 15.70 -6.12 -3.02
N TRP A 66 14.95 -5.15 -3.47
CA TRP A 66 13.65 -4.81 -2.89
C TRP A 66 12.70 -6.00 -2.90
N GLY A 67 12.05 -6.23 -1.75
CA GLY A 67 11.12 -7.35 -1.55
C GLY A 67 11.79 -8.72 -1.39
N ASP A 68 13.10 -8.78 -1.34
CA ASP A 68 13.83 -9.98 -0.94
C ASP A 68 14.00 -10.00 0.58
N PHE A 69 13.10 -10.71 1.26
CA PHE A 69 13.11 -10.86 2.71
C PHE A 69 13.76 -12.18 3.15
N ASN A 70 14.47 -12.87 2.26
CA ASN A 70 15.18 -14.09 2.61
C ASN A 70 16.35 -13.76 3.55
N ASN A 71 16.24 -14.16 4.81
CA ASN A 71 17.29 -13.97 5.81
C ASN A 71 18.51 -14.89 5.59
N ASN A 72 18.43 -15.82 4.64
CA ASN A 72 19.52 -16.75 4.29
C ASN A 72 20.56 -16.17 3.34
N THR A 73 20.46 -14.91 2.96
CA THR A 73 21.50 -14.25 2.14
C THR A 73 22.43 -13.48 3.08
N ASP A 74 23.74 -13.72 2.98
CA ASP A 74 24.80 -12.97 3.67
C ASP A 74 24.86 -11.47 3.28
N ALA A 75 23.90 -11.02 2.47
CA ALA A 75 23.81 -9.65 1.99
C ALA A 75 22.88 -8.84 2.90
N PRO A 76 23.38 -7.84 3.64
CA PRO A 76 22.54 -6.97 4.44
C PRO A 76 21.65 -6.09 3.55
N GLY A 77 20.39 -5.92 3.93
CA GLY A 77 19.54 -4.86 3.43
C GLY A 77 19.96 -3.50 4.00
N VAL A 78 19.48 -2.44 3.40
CA VAL A 78 19.72 -1.07 3.88
C VAL A 78 18.44 -0.47 4.45
N ASN A 79 17.34 -0.59 3.71
CA ASN A 79 16.04 -0.08 4.14
C ASN A 79 15.37 -1.08 5.07
N GLN A 80 14.60 -0.56 6.02
CA GLN A 80 13.90 -1.40 6.98
C GLN A 80 12.39 -1.31 6.79
N ARG A 81 11.72 -2.47 6.85
CA ARG A 81 10.27 -2.60 6.85
C ARG A 81 9.79 -2.94 8.25
N VAL A 82 8.69 -2.33 8.67
CA VAL A 82 8.01 -2.67 9.93
C VAL A 82 6.57 -3.04 9.58
N TRP A 83 6.19 -4.28 9.82
CA TRP A 83 4.89 -4.86 9.45
C TRP A 83 3.93 -4.93 10.62
N MET A 84 2.63 -5.15 10.36
CA MET A 84 1.59 -5.35 11.39
C MET A 84 1.56 -4.23 12.42
N LEU A 85 1.62 -2.97 11.98
CA LEU A 85 1.66 -1.80 12.86
C LEU A 85 0.49 -1.72 13.86
N PRO A 86 -0.73 -2.19 13.58
CA PRO A 86 -1.81 -2.22 14.56
C PRO A 86 -1.45 -2.92 15.89
N ASN A 87 -0.54 -3.92 15.84
CA ASN A 87 -0.05 -4.61 17.04
C ASN A 87 1.12 -3.90 17.75
N LYS A 88 1.62 -2.79 17.21
CA LYS A 88 2.90 -2.19 17.62
C LYS A 88 2.75 -0.85 18.33
N GLY A 89 1.52 -0.44 18.60
CA GLY A 89 1.22 0.75 19.39
C GLY A 89 -0.14 1.34 19.04
N GLU A 90 -0.83 1.86 20.06
CA GLU A 90 -2.15 2.49 19.93
C GLU A 90 -2.15 3.64 18.91
N VAL A 91 -1.04 4.39 18.84
CA VAL A 91 -0.88 5.48 17.88
C VAL A 91 -1.11 5.04 16.42
N PHE A 92 -0.82 3.81 16.08
CA PHE A 92 -1.09 3.29 14.74
C PHE A 92 -2.56 2.95 14.52
N LEU A 93 -3.30 2.62 15.59
CA LEU A 93 -4.76 2.50 15.54
C LEU A 93 -5.43 3.87 15.38
N ASP A 94 -4.88 4.92 16.02
CA ASP A 94 -5.34 6.30 15.85
C ASP A 94 -5.23 6.75 14.39
N ILE A 95 -4.21 6.29 13.67
CA ILE A 95 -4.03 6.58 12.24
C ILE A 95 -5.12 5.92 11.38
N LEU A 96 -5.66 4.78 11.79
CA LEU A 96 -6.78 4.13 11.10
C LEU A 96 -8.15 4.78 11.41
N ALA A 97 -8.20 5.93 12.07
CA ALA A 97 -9.42 6.71 12.23
C ALA A 97 -9.87 7.37 10.90
N LYS A 98 -11.03 8.01 10.91
CA LYS A 98 -11.56 8.71 9.72
C LYS A 98 -10.84 10.06 9.52
N HIS A 99 -9.66 10.03 8.93
CA HIS A 99 -8.92 11.23 8.52
C HIS A 99 -9.24 11.65 7.08
N ASN A 100 -8.72 12.80 6.67
CA ASN A 100 -9.00 13.40 5.36
C ASN A 100 -8.60 12.50 4.17
N TYR A 101 -7.61 11.66 4.32
CA TYR A 101 -7.19 10.75 3.24
C TYR A 101 -8.26 9.72 2.87
N VAL A 102 -9.20 9.41 3.78
CA VAL A 102 -10.26 8.41 3.55
C VAL A 102 -11.13 8.77 2.34
N ASP A 103 -11.42 10.07 2.13
CA ASP A 103 -12.20 10.51 0.98
C ASP A 103 -11.51 10.25 -0.35
N CYS A 104 -10.18 10.31 -0.37
CA CYS A 104 -9.38 9.95 -1.54
C CYS A 104 -9.31 8.43 -1.74
N VAL A 105 -9.28 7.65 -0.66
CA VAL A 105 -9.37 6.17 -0.74
C VAL A 105 -10.68 5.75 -1.37
N LYS A 106 -11.80 6.32 -0.92
CA LYS A 106 -13.13 6.07 -1.45
C LYS A 106 -13.27 6.40 -2.94
N GLU A 107 -12.58 7.43 -3.41
CA GLU A 107 -12.59 7.80 -4.83
C GLU A 107 -12.03 6.69 -5.73
N ILE A 108 -11.12 5.85 -5.19
CA ILE A 108 -10.44 4.80 -5.95
C ILE A 108 -11.13 3.45 -5.77
N VAL A 109 -11.36 3.02 -4.53
CA VAL A 109 -11.84 1.65 -4.23
C VAL A 109 -13.32 1.57 -3.82
N GLY A 110 -14.01 2.71 -3.73
CA GLY A 110 -15.42 2.78 -3.33
C GLY A 110 -15.61 2.99 -1.83
N ASP A 111 -16.87 3.00 -1.39
CA ASP A 111 -17.23 3.32 -0.01
C ASP A 111 -16.88 2.21 1.00
N GLU A 112 -16.83 0.97 0.55
CA GLU A 112 -16.51 -0.20 1.36
C GLU A 112 -15.13 -0.74 0.99
N PHE A 113 -14.23 -0.79 1.96
CA PHE A 113 -12.84 -1.22 1.75
C PHE A 113 -12.23 -1.77 3.02
N LEU A 114 -11.16 -2.55 2.86
CA LEU A 114 -10.35 -3.11 3.94
C LEU A 114 -8.94 -2.53 3.89
N VAL A 115 -8.27 -2.53 5.03
CA VAL A 115 -6.81 -2.41 5.09
C VAL A 115 -6.22 -3.72 4.59
N SER A 116 -5.48 -3.66 3.49
CA SER A 116 -4.75 -4.80 2.95
C SER A 116 -3.43 -5.02 3.67
N SER A 117 -2.70 -3.94 3.94
CA SER A 117 -1.51 -3.96 4.80
C SER A 117 -1.32 -2.62 5.50
N PHE A 118 -0.70 -2.64 6.68
CA PHE A 118 -0.29 -1.44 7.39
C PHE A 118 1.09 -1.61 7.97
N GLY A 119 2.06 -1.08 7.26
CA GLY A 119 3.46 -1.14 7.61
C GLY A 119 4.16 0.23 7.51
N ALA A 120 5.45 0.19 7.72
CA ALA A 120 6.33 1.34 7.52
C ALA A 120 7.50 0.99 6.60
N ASN A 121 7.95 2.01 5.87
CA ASN A 121 9.15 1.96 5.05
C ASN A 121 10.14 3.01 5.51
N ILE A 122 11.28 2.57 6.02
CA ILE A 122 12.39 3.39 6.47
C ILE A 122 13.50 3.32 5.41
N ALA A 123 13.55 4.33 4.54
CA ALA A 123 14.63 4.44 3.56
C ALA A 123 15.86 5.05 4.24
N LYS A 124 16.91 4.24 4.38
CA LYS A 124 18.16 4.63 5.05
C LYS A 124 19.19 5.12 4.04
N PRO A 125 20.21 5.89 4.50
CA PRO A 125 21.33 6.31 3.66
C PRO A 125 21.98 5.13 2.92
N GLY A 126 22.20 5.29 1.61
CA GLY A 126 22.77 4.25 0.76
C GLY A 126 21.76 3.23 0.22
N GLY A 127 20.47 3.37 0.54
CA GLY A 127 19.41 2.57 -0.10
C GLY A 127 19.31 2.88 -1.59
N VAL A 128 19.21 1.82 -2.41
CA VAL A 128 19.10 1.95 -3.88
C VAL A 128 17.66 2.21 -4.32
N ALA A 129 17.49 2.77 -5.51
CA ALA A 129 16.15 2.96 -6.06
C ALA A 129 15.47 1.63 -6.36
N MET A 130 14.19 1.52 -6.02
CA MET A 130 13.34 0.41 -6.38
C MET A 130 12.94 0.49 -7.85
N ASP A 131 12.87 -0.64 -8.54
CA ASP A 131 12.30 -0.70 -9.88
C ASP A 131 10.85 -0.21 -9.88
N LEU A 132 10.43 0.42 -10.97
CA LEU A 132 9.03 0.79 -11.15
C LEU A 132 8.15 -0.46 -11.18
N HIS A 133 7.01 -0.39 -10.50
CA HIS A 133 6.03 -1.46 -10.40
C HIS A 133 4.64 -0.88 -10.20
N THR A 134 3.63 -1.75 -10.27
CA THR A 134 2.25 -1.46 -9.83
C THR A 134 1.96 -2.28 -8.58
N ASP A 135 1.05 -1.83 -7.73
CA ASP A 135 0.67 -2.58 -6.52
C ASP A 135 -0.48 -3.56 -6.74
N GLN A 136 -0.98 -3.66 -7.95
CA GLN A 136 -1.91 -4.71 -8.35
C GLN A 136 -1.34 -5.61 -9.45
N TRP A 137 -0.06 -5.96 -9.32
CA TRP A 137 0.69 -6.79 -10.26
C TRP A 137 0.14 -8.22 -10.44
N TRP A 138 -0.69 -8.69 -9.51
CA TRP A 138 -1.39 -9.99 -9.58
C TRP A 138 -2.68 -9.92 -10.39
N PHE A 139 -3.14 -8.72 -10.77
CA PHE A 139 -4.29 -8.56 -11.64
C PHE A 139 -3.85 -8.90 -13.07
N PRO A 140 -4.59 -9.76 -13.79
CA PRO A 140 -4.26 -10.01 -15.19
C PRO A 140 -4.43 -8.72 -16.00
N ASP A 141 -3.61 -8.59 -17.04
CA ASP A 141 -3.83 -7.54 -18.02
C ASP A 141 -5.24 -7.68 -18.61
N PRO A 142 -5.91 -6.56 -18.95
CA PRO A 142 -7.20 -6.63 -19.59
C PRO A 142 -7.11 -7.44 -20.89
N VAL A 143 -8.04 -8.37 -21.08
CA VAL A 143 -8.12 -9.17 -22.32
C VAL A 143 -9.07 -8.49 -23.30
N SER A 144 -8.72 -8.53 -24.58
CA SER A 144 -9.60 -8.09 -25.66
C SER A 144 -10.83 -8.99 -25.76
N ARG A 145 -11.96 -8.44 -26.25
CA ARG A 145 -13.15 -9.24 -26.57
C ARG A 145 -12.89 -10.35 -27.59
N ASN A 146 -11.81 -10.21 -28.36
CA ASN A 146 -11.41 -11.17 -29.39
C ASN A 146 -10.39 -12.20 -28.89
N ASP A 147 -9.94 -12.10 -27.63
CA ASP A 147 -9.02 -13.06 -27.05
C ASP A 147 -9.81 -14.26 -26.51
N ASP A 148 -9.23 -15.45 -26.60
CA ASP A 148 -9.78 -16.64 -25.98
C ASP A 148 -9.85 -16.47 -24.46
N PHE A 149 -10.91 -17.00 -23.85
CA PHE A 149 -11.01 -17.04 -22.41
C PHE A 149 -9.85 -17.81 -21.81
N LEU A 150 -9.17 -17.24 -20.84
CA LEU A 150 -8.14 -17.94 -20.09
C LEU A 150 -8.79 -19.06 -19.27
N PRO A 151 -8.33 -20.32 -19.39
CA PRO A 151 -8.84 -21.40 -18.58
C PRO A 151 -8.67 -21.12 -17.08
N SER A 152 -9.60 -21.61 -16.28
CA SER A 152 -9.47 -21.56 -14.82
C SER A 152 -8.15 -22.19 -14.39
N GLY A 153 -7.37 -21.48 -13.58
CA GLY A 153 -6.03 -21.92 -13.15
C GLY A 153 -4.87 -21.48 -14.05
N SER A 154 -5.13 -20.88 -15.22
CA SER A 154 -4.07 -20.29 -16.07
C SER A 154 -3.60 -18.92 -15.59
N ILE A 155 -4.24 -18.34 -14.59
CA ILE A 155 -3.85 -17.06 -13.99
C ILE A 155 -2.51 -17.24 -13.29
N LYS A 156 -1.45 -16.74 -13.93
CA LYS A 156 -0.12 -16.73 -13.35
C LYS A 156 -0.03 -15.61 -12.32
N ARG A 157 0.16 -15.98 -11.08
CA ARG A 157 0.33 -15.03 -9.96
C ARG A 157 1.78 -14.57 -9.76
N ASN A 158 2.62 -14.82 -10.74
CA ASN A 158 4.03 -14.46 -10.68
C ASN A 158 4.26 -13.19 -11.53
N LYS A 159 4.60 -12.10 -10.87
CA LYS A 159 4.89 -10.81 -11.51
C LYS A 159 5.95 -10.86 -12.62
N PHE A 160 6.82 -11.87 -12.61
CA PHE A 160 7.88 -12.02 -13.62
C PHE A 160 7.43 -12.74 -14.91
N ASN A 161 6.21 -13.27 -14.94
CA ASN A 161 5.70 -14.03 -16.08
C ASN A 161 4.52 -13.35 -16.80
N ILE A 162 4.22 -12.10 -16.47
CA ILE A 162 3.22 -11.33 -17.20
C ILE A 162 3.84 -10.93 -18.54
N LYS A 163 3.41 -11.58 -19.61
CA LYS A 163 3.74 -11.15 -20.96
C LYS A 163 2.95 -9.87 -21.23
N ILE A 164 3.65 -8.81 -21.56
CA ILE A 164 3.03 -7.58 -22.05
C ILE A 164 2.39 -7.94 -23.40
N ASN A 165 1.09 -7.77 -23.49
CA ASN A 165 0.40 -7.89 -24.75
C ASN A 165 0.56 -6.57 -25.51
N GLU A 166 1.50 -6.53 -26.47
CA GLU A 166 1.84 -5.32 -27.24
C GLU A 166 0.62 -4.71 -27.94
N ASN A 167 -0.45 -5.47 -28.14
CA ASN A 167 -1.66 -5.02 -28.81
C ASN A 167 -2.63 -4.23 -27.89
N ILE A 168 -2.43 -4.24 -26.57
CA ILE A 168 -3.31 -3.57 -25.60
C ILE A 168 -2.95 -2.08 -25.44
N SER A 169 -1.72 -1.67 -25.76
CA SER A 169 -1.20 -0.32 -25.54
C SER A 169 -2.00 0.82 -26.19
N ASN A 170 -2.88 0.52 -27.13
CA ASN A 170 -3.67 1.52 -27.84
C ASN A 170 -5.17 1.46 -27.56
N ASN A 171 -5.64 0.61 -26.64
CA ASN A 171 -7.07 0.40 -26.44
C ASN A 171 -7.47 0.85 -25.01
N ASN A 172 -7.71 2.16 -24.84
CA ASN A 172 -8.13 2.78 -23.59
C ASN A 172 -9.41 2.19 -22.97
N GLU A 173 -10.13 1.34 -23.71
CA GLU A 173 -11.37 0.71 -23.24
C GLU A 173 -11.15 -0.52 -22.37
N LEU A 174 -9.91 -1.01 -22.25
CA LEU A 174 -9.57 -2.29 -21.61
C LEU A 174 -8.69 -2.15 -20.36
N ILE A 175 -8.68 -1.00 -19.72
CA ILE A 175 -7.91 -0.77 -18.51
C ILE A 175 -8.55 -1.53 -17.33
N SER A 176 -7.76 -2.32 -16.61
CA SER A 176 -8.21 -2.98 -15.37
C SER A 176 -8.73 -1.95 -14.38
N ARG A 177 -9.81 -2.29 -13.67
CA ARG A 177 -10.29 -1.43 -12.59
C ARG A 177 -9.26 -1.39 -11.45
N PRO A 178 -9.18 -0.28 -10.70
CA PRO A 178 -8.36 -0.25 -9.50
C PRO A 178 -8.87 -1.28 -8.48
N ALA A 179 -7.97 -2.07 -7.96
CA ALA A 179 -8.24 -3.07 -6.93
C ALA A 179 -7.68 -2.66 -5.57
N VAL A 180 -6.66 -1.81 -5.59
CA VAL A 180 -5.99 -1.29 -4.40
C VAL A 180 -5.68 0.19 -4.53
N THR A 181 -5.51 0.84 -3.40
CA THR A 181 -4.98 2.20 -3.28
C THR A 181 -4.01 2.26 -2.11
N ASN A 182 -2.98 3.09 -2.24
CA ASN A 182 -2.01 3.29 -1.17
C ASN A 182 -2.10 4.70 -0.61
N VAL A 183 -1.96 4.79 0.69
CA VAL A 183 -1.75 6.03 1.43
C VAL A 183 -0.39 5.95 2.10
N LEU A 184 0.57 6.73 1.61
CA LEU A 184 1.92 6.78 2.15
C LEU A 184 2.11 8.11 2.87
N ILE A 185 2.13 8.06 4.22
CA ILE A 185 2.24 9.23 5.09
C ILE A 185 3.72 9.53 5.34
N MET A 186 4.13 10.74 5.01
CA MET A 186 5.50 11.23 5.16
C MET A 186 5.73 11.71 6.60
N LEU A 187 6.33 10.89 7.47
CA LEU A 187 6.50 11.26 8.88
C LEU A 187 7.49 12.43 9.06
N ASN A 188 8.57 12.44 8.30
CA ASN A 188 9.60 13.48 8.35
C ASN A 188 9.83 14.19 7.01
N GLY A 189 8.84 14.12 6.12
CA GLY A 189 8.89 14.71 4.79
C GLY A 189 9.62 13.84 3.75
N MET A 190 9.37 14.16 2.48
CA MET A 190 10.01 13.49 1.34
C MET A 190 10.57 14.49 0.35
N SER A 191 11.76 14.20 -0.14
CA SER A 191 12.38 14.84 -1.30
C SER A 191 13.01 13.79 -2.21
N LYS A 192 13.41 14.21 -3.40
CA LYS A 192 14.12 13.35 -4.35
C LYS A 192 15.38 12.73 -3.72
N GLU A 193 16.11 13.52 -2.92
CA GLU A 193 17.40 13.15 -2.35
C GLU A 193 17.27 12.15 -1.19
N ASN A 194 16.18 12.20 -0.42
CA ASN A 194 16.00 11.32 0.74
C ASN A 194 15.25 10.02 0.44
N GLY A 195 15.11 9.68 -0.85
CA GLY A 195 14.41 8.45 -1.25
C GLY A 195 12.89 8.63 -1.41
N GLY A 196 12.47 9.83 -1.83
CA GLY A 196 11.08 10.13 -2.17
C GLY A 196 10.51 9.17 -3.21
N THR A 197 9.21 8.95 -3.16
CA THR A 197 8.53 8.04 -4.07
C THR A 197 8.66 8.52 -5.51
N ARG A 198 9.21 7.69 -6.37
CA ARG A 198 9.29 7.88 -7.81
C ARG A 198 7.95 7.49 -8.42
N ILE A 199 7.42 8.34 -9.31
CA ILE A 199 6.09 8.14 -9.93
C ILE A 199 6.18 8.46 -11.43
N VAL A 200 5.48 7.67 -12.22
CA VAL A 200 5.19 7.97 -13.63
C VAL A 200 3.76 8.53 -13.69
N PRO A 201 3.59 9.86 -13.83
CA PRO A 201 2.28 10.49 -13.80
C PRO A 201 1.37 10.00 -14.95
N GLY A 202 0.13 9.64 -14.63
CA GLY A 202 -0.85 9.17 -15.62
C GLY A 202 -0.72 7.70 -16.01
N SER A 203 0.29 6.98 -15.52
CA SER A 203 0.54 5.58 -15.88
C SER A 203 -0.56 4.60 -15.45
N HIS A 204 -1.44 4.98 -14.53
CA HIS A 204 -2.63 4.21 -14.18
C HIS A 204 -3.59 3.99 -15.36
N LEU A 205 -3.44 4.79 -16.43
CA LEU A 205 -4.23 4.69 -17.67
C LEU A 205 -3.50 3.92 -18.77
N PHE A 206 -2.29 3.41 -18.54
CA PHE A 206 -1.54 2.69 -19.57
C PHE A 206 -2.02 1.26 -19.82
N GLY A 207 -2.83 0.70 -18.91
CA GLY A 207 -3.42 -0.64 -19.06
C GLY A 207 -2.41 -1.79 -19.00
N ARG A 208 -1.16 -1.53 -18.56
CA ARG A 208 -0.08 -2.51 -18.47
C ARG A 208 0.88 -2.24 -17.32
N HIS A 209 1.72 -3.20 -17.01
CA HIS A 209 2.82 -3.04 -16.06
C HIS A 209 4.04 -2.38 -16.73
N PRO A 210 4.93 -1.73 -15.94
CA PRO A 210 6.18 -1.16 -16.48
C PRO A 210 7.11 -2.25 -17.01
N ASP A 211 7.79 -1.94 -18.10
CA ASP A 211 8.84 -2.77 -18.68
C ASP A 211 10.17 -2.01 -18.68
N LYS A 212 11.23 -2.65 -18.17
CA LYS A 212 12.54 -2.01 -18.01
C LYS A 212 13.20 -1.61 -19.31
N VAL A 213 12.88 -2.29 -20.41
CA VAL A 213 13.49 -2.05 -21.72
C VAL A 213 12.67 -1.05 -22.52
N LEU A 214 11.35 -1.29 -22.60
CA LEU A 214 10.46 -0.43 -23.37
C LEU A 214 10.28 0.96 -22.75
N ASP A 215 10.29 1.03 -21.41
CA ASP A 215 10.00 2.26 -20.66
C ASP A 215 11.26 2.92 -20.08
N LYS A 216 12.46 2.58 -20.59
CA LYS A 216 13.73 3.11 -20.08
C LYS A 216 13.84 4.64 -20.09
N ASP A 217 13.17 5.28 -21.05
CA ASP A 217 13.21 6.74 -21.27
C ASP A 217 11.94 7.44 -20.77
N ILE A 218 11.07 6.72 -20.03
CA ILE A 218 9.84 7.31 -19.52
C ILE A 218 10.11 8.39 -18.46
N GLU A 219 9.34 9.47 -18.49
CA GLU A 219 9.48 10.53 -17.49
C GLU A 219 9.06 10.02 -16.10
N VAL A 220 9.98 10.14 -15.14
CA VAL A 220 9.75 9.77 -13.74
C VAL A 220 10.00 10.99 -12.88
N ILE A 221 9.02 11.36 -12.08
CA ILE A 221 9.13 12.44 -11.09
C ILE A 221 9.30 11.90 -9.68
N SER A 222 9.75 12.74 -8.75
CA SER A 222 9.70 12.48 -7.31
C SER A 222 8.47 13.13 -6.70
N ALA A 223 7.68 12.38 -5.94
CA ALA A 223 6.61 12.94 -5.15
C ALA A 223 7.18 13.50 -3.84
N GLU A 224 7.10 14.81 -3.67
CA GLU A 224 7.73 15.55 -2.58
C GLU A 224 6.69 16.24 -1.71
N GLY A 225 6.95 16.30 -0.40
CA GLY A 225 6.03 16.94 0.52
C GLY A 225 6.60 17.09 1.94
N PRO A 226 6.00 18.00 2.73
CA PRO A 226 6.39 18.21 4.12
C PRO A 226 5.96 17.05 5.03
N PRO A 227 6.44 17.02 6.30
CA PRO A 227 5.93 16.10 7.31
C PRO A 227 4.40 16.18 7.44
N GLY A 228 3.74 15.03 7.64
CA GLY A 228 2.29 14.90 7.70
C GLY A 228 1.56 14.96 6.35
N CYS A 229 2.28 15.17 5.24
CA CYS A 229 1.72 15.01 3.90
C CYS A 229 1.58 13.52 3.55
N ALA A 230 0.54 13.16 2.81
CA ALA A 230 0.39 11.82 2.26
C ALA A 230 0.44 11.84 0.74
N ILE A 231 1.14 10.86 0.17
CA ILE A 231 0.94 10.46 -1.23
C ILE A 231 -0.18 9.44 -1.24
N ILE A 232 -1.21 9.67 -2.05
CA ILE A 232 -2.27 8.69 -2.28
C ILE A 232 -2.19 8.28 -3.73
N THR A 233 -2.16 6.98 -4.01
CA THR A 233 -1.99 6.44 -5.35
C THR A 233 -3.06 5.43 -5.70
N ASP A 234 -3.52 5.46 -6.95
CA ASP A 234 -4.18 4.34 -7.59
C ASP A 234 -3.16 3.19 -7.73
N GLY A 235 -3.54 1.97 -7.35
CA GLY A 235 -2.64 0.80 -7.38
C GLY A 235 -2.08 0.46 -8.76
N ARG A 236 -2.60 1.04 -9.83
CA ARG A 236 -2.12 0.88 -11.21
C ARG A 236 -1.00 1.85 -11.58
N VAL A 237 -0.78 2.90 -10.77
CA VAL A 237 0.29 3.87 -11.02
C VAL A 237 1.66 3.19 -10.92
N TRP A 238 2.51 3.45 -11.89
CA TRP A 238 3.89 3.00 -11.85
C TRP A 238 4.70 3.84 -10.88
N HIS A 239 5.24 3.19 -9.87
CA HIS A 239 5.98 3.88 -8.84
C HIS A 239 7.08 2.99 -8.24
N GLY A 240 7.88 3.59 -7.38
CA GLY A 240 8.92 2.90 -6.63
C GLY A 240 9.61 3.84 -5.64
N THR A 241 10.22 3.30 -4.60
CA THR A 241 11.03 4.09 -3.66
C THR A 241 12.27 4.63 -4.35
N GLY A 242 12.61 5.91 -4.15
CA GLY A 242 13.85 6.51 -4.63
C GLY A 242 15.08 6.08 -3.83
N ALA A 243 16.28 6.33 -4.37
CA ALA A 243 17.51 6.17 -3.62
C ALA A 243 17.63 7.25 -2.53
N ASN A 244 18.07 6.87 -1.33
CA ASN A 244 18.37 7.84 -0.29
C ASN A 244 19.87 8.16 -0.29
N ILE A 245 20.22 9.33 -0.82
CA ILE A 245 21.59 9.83 -0.90
C ILE A 245 21.93 10.84 0.21
N THR A 246 21.00 11.05 1.16
CA THR A 246 21.21 11.93 2.32
C THR A 246 21.88 11.18 3.48
N LYS A 247 22.13 11.89 4.57
CA LYS A 247 22.69 11.32 5.80
C LYS A 247 21.61 10.85 6.79
N GLY A 248 20.34 11.18 6.54
CA GLY A 248 19.23 10.89 7.43
C GLY A 248 18.30 9.80 6.88
N ASN A 249 17.54 9.18 7.77
CA ASN A 249 16.49 8.24 7.37
C ASN A 249 15.25 8.99 6.87
N ARG A 250 14.59 8.47 5.84
CA ARG A 250 13.25 8.88 5.44
C ARG A 250 12.25 7.88 6.01
N LEU A 251 11.33 8.40 6.82
CA LEU A 251 10.34 7.62 7.54
C LEU A 251 8.96 7.80 6.89
N ALA A 252 8.31 6.72 6.54
CA ALA A 252 6.95 6.76 6.02
C ALA A 252 6.11 5.58 6.53
N LEU A 253 4.85 5.86 6.82
CA LEU A 253 3.84 4.83 7.01
C LEU A 253 3.20 4.51 5.66
N LEU A 254 2.95 3.25 5.41
CA LEU A 254 2.30 2.78 4.18
C LEU A 254 1.07 1.97 4.56
N ILE A 255 -0.10 2.49 4.17
CA ILE A 255 -1.38 1.81 4.32
C ILE A 255 -1.85 1.46 2.92
N THR A 256 -2.00 0.18 2.64
CA THR A 256 -2.63 -0.30 1.41
C THR A 256 -4.07 -0.67 1.73
N PHE A 257 -5.01 -0.15 0.95
CA PHE A 257 -6.42 -0.48 1.03
C PHE A 257 -6.84 -1.30 -0.19
N CYS A 258 -7.82 -2.18 -0.02
CA CYS A 258 -8.41 -2.96 -1.11
C CYS A 258 -9.93 -3.08 -0.92
N GLY A 259 -10.63 -3.43 -1.99
CA GLY A 259 -12.06 -3.78 -1.88
C GLY A 259 -12.26 -5.03 -1.02
N PRO A 260 -13.42 -5.16 -0.34
CA PRO A 260 -13.66 -6.24 0.62
C PRO A 260 -13.69 -7.64 -0.01
N GLN A 261 -13.83 -7.74 -1.33
CA GLN A 261 -13.76 -9.00 -2.09
C GLN A 261 -12.33 -9.51 -2.30
N PHE A 262 -11.31 -8.74 -1.94
CA PHE A 262 -9.91 -9.14 -2.08
C PHE A 262 -9.35 -9.65 -0.75
N ARG A 263 -8.44 -10.61 -0.84
CA ARG A 263 -7.70 -11.05 0.34
C ARG A 263 -6.63 -10.00 0.70
N PRO A 264 -6.64 -9.46 1.93
CA PRO A 264 -5.58 -8.56 2.41
C PRO A 264 -4.18 -9.21 2.36
N GLN A 265 -3.16 -8.39 2.18
CA GLN A 265 -1.76 -8.84 2.22
C GLN A 265 -1.36 -9.29 3.63
N GLU A 266 -1.81 -8.58 4.66
CA GLU A 266 -1.66 -8.96 6.06
C GLU A 266 -2.96 -9.59 6.56
N ASN A 267 -2.87 -10.72 7.22
CA ASN A 267 -4.04 -11.41 7.77
C ASN A 267 -4.35 -10.87 9.17
N PHE A 268 -5.04 -9.73 9.23
CA PHE A 268 -5.37 -9.08 10.50
C PHE A 268 -6.32 -9.90 11.34
N THR A 269 -7.26 -10.63 10.74
CA THR A 269 -8.22 -11.45 11.51
C THR A 269 -7.56 -12.59 12.30
N LEU A 270 -6.39 -13.04 11.86
CA LEU A 270 -5.58 -14.00 12.60
C LEU A 270 -4.45 -13.35 13.40
N GLY A 271 -3.87 -12.27 12.84
CA GLY A 271 -2.63 -11.68 13.34
C GLY A 271 -2.81 -10.60 14.41
N ILE A 272 -4.00 -10.01 14.58
CA ILE A 272 -4.26 -9.05 15.64
C ILE A 272 -4.23 -9.75 17.00
N LYS A 273 -3.50 -9.16 17.96
CA LYS A 273 -3.45 -9.66 19.34
C LYS A 273 -4.77 -9.43 20.04
N LYS A 274 -5.13 -10.30 20.98
CA LYS A 274 -6.41 -10.25 21.71
C LYS A 274 -6.61 -8.94 22.48
N ASP A 275 -5.57 -8.45 23.14
CA ASP A 275 -5.58 -7.18 23.86
C ASP A 275 -5.79 -5.98 22.93
N VAL A 276 -5.22 -6.01 21.73
CA VAL A 276 -5.46 -5.01 20.69
C VAL A 276 -6.89 -5.11 20.19
N PHE A 277 -7.38 -6.31 19.86
CA PHE A 277 -8.75 -6.53 19.36
C PHE A 277 -9.81 -6.00 20.34
N ALA A 278 -9.63 -6.25 21.63
CA ALA A 278 -10.55 -5.80 22.67
C ALA A 278 -10.74 -4.27 22.73
N ASN A 279 -9.74 -3.51 22.25
CA ASN A 279 -9.74 -2.05 22.22
C ASN A 279 -10.13 -1.45 20.86
N LEU A 280 -10.39 -2.28 19.82
CA LEU A 280 -10.82 -1.79 18.52
C LEU A 280 -12.26 -1.26 18.57
N ASN A 281 -12.49 -0.07 18.01
CA ASN A 281 -13.83 0.40 17.72
C ASN A 281 -14.38 -0.28 16.44
N ASP A 282 -15.69 -0.13 16.19
CA ASP A 282 -16.36 -0.79 15.07
C ASP A 282 -15.77 -0.42 13.71
N TYR A 283 -15.37 0.84 13.51
CA TYR A 283 -14.75 1.26 12.26
C TYR A 283 -13.38 0.58 12.04
N GLN A 284 -12.57 0.47 13.09
CA GLN A 284 -11.30 -0.24 13.02
C GLN A 284 -11.50 -1.74 12.79
N LYS A 285 -12.51 -2.35 13.45
CA LYS A 285 -12.90 -3.75 13.19
C LYS A 285 -13.32 -3.95 11.72
N GLU A 286 -14.12 -3.02 11.18
CA GLU A 286 -14.51 -3.04 9.76
C GLU A 286 -13.28 -3.00 8.85
N LEU A 287 -12.39 -2.02 9.05
CA LEU A 287 -11.17 -1.86 8.26
C LEU A 287 -10.24 -3.08 8.30
N LEU A 288 -10.15 -3.76 9.45
CA LEU A 288 -9.27 -4.90 9.66
C LEU A 288 -9.93 -6.25 9.29
N GLY A 289 -11.12 -6.21 8.70
CA GLY A 289 -11.78 -7.38 8.14
C GLY A 289 -12.58 -8.23 9.14
N PHE A 290 -12.92 -7.69 10.31
CA PHE A 290 -13.77 -8.35 11.30
C PHE A 290 -15.27 -8.13 11.08
N LYS A 291 -15.67 -7.27 10.14
CA LYS A 291 -17.06 -7.10 9.71
C LYS A 291 -17.40 -8.08 8.60
N VAL A 292 -18.53 -8.76 8.74
CA VAL A 292 -19.07 -9.60 7.67
C VAL A 292 -19.62 -8.69 6.56
N TRP A 293 -19.12 -8.89 5.34
CA TRP A 293 -19.52 -8.11 4.17
C TRP A 293 -20.33 -8.96 3.20
N ASN A 294 -21.64 -8.71 3.07
CA ASN A 294 -22.52 -9.46 2.16
C ASN A 294 -22.38 -10.99 2.29
N GLY A 295 -22.19 -11.50 3.51
CA GLY A 295 -21.98 -12.92 3.80
C GLY A 295 -20.54 -13.41 3.60
N TYR A 296 -19.63 -12.57 3.11
CA TYR A 296 -18.21 -12.88 3.02
C TYR A 296 -17.49 -12.59 4.35
N GLY A 297 -16.53 -13.42 4.70
CA GLY A 297 -15.74 -13.29 5.95
C GLY A 297 -16.43 -13.90 7.19
N ARG A 298 -17.64 -14.46 7.08
CA ARG A 298 -18.35 -15.11 8.20
C ARG A 298 -17.61 -16.34 8.71
N ILE A 299 -17.84 -16.69 9.98
CA ILE A 299 -17.29 -17.88 10.64
C ILE A 299 -18.37 -18.92 10.96
N GLY A 300 -19.52 -18.86 10.33
CA GLY A 300 -20.62 -19.83 10.48
C GLY A 300 -21.98 -19.15 10.43
N ASN A 301 -22.31 -18.35 11.42
CA ASN A 301 -23.59 -17.67 11.49
C ASN A 301 -23.71 -16.57 10.40
N PRO A 302 -24.70 -16.66 9.49
CA PRO A 302 -24.86 -15.69 8.42
C PRO A 302 -25.43 -14.35 8.87
N THR A 303 -25.89 -14.24 10.13
CA THR A 303 -26.51 -13.02 10.70
C THR A 303 -25.53 -12.18 11.52
N ASP A 304 -24.30 -12.67 11.73
CA ASP A 304 -23.28 -11.91 12.45
C ASP A 304 -22.89 -10.66 11.66
N THR A 305 -22.84 -9.52 12.33
CA THR A 305 -22.34 -8.28 11.76
C THR A 305 -20.82 -8.17 11.92
N PHE A 306 -20.33 -8.53 13.11
CA PHE A 306 -18.90 -8.58 13.41
C PHE A 306 -18.51 -9.95 13.93
N LEU A 307 -17.28 -10.34 13.63
CA LEU A 307 -16.69 -11.57 14.13
C LEU A 307 -16.34 -11.40 15.61
N ASP A 308 -16.76 -12.38 16.43
CA ASP A 308 -16.24 -12.57 17.78
C ASP A 308 -15.15 -13.67 17.73
N ILE A 309 -13.90 -13.30 17.95
CA ILE A 309 -12.77 -14.22 17.88
C ILE A 309 -12.65 -15.15 19.10
N GLU A 310 -13.42 -14.89 20.15
CA GLU A 310 -13.37 -15.65 21.40
C GLU A 310 -14.61 -16.51 21.64
N ASN A 311 -15.79 -16.03 21.22
CA ASN A 311 -17.07 -16.61 21.57
C ASN A 311 -17.93 -16.87 20.33
N HIS A 312 -17.51 -17.81 19.48
CA HIS A 312 -18.32 -18.22 18.36
C HIS A 312 -18.64 -19.71 18.43
N GLU A 313 -19.90 -20.04 18.30
CA GLU A 313 -20.38 -21.40 18.10
C GLU A 313 -20.78 -21.55 16.63
N ILE A 314 -20.23 -22.53 15.96
CA ILE A 314 -20.51 -22.84 14.55
C ILE A 314 -21.31 -24.13 14.37
N GLY A 315 -21.84 -24.67 15.47
CA GLY A 315 -22.76 -25.82 15.46
C GLY A 315 -22.06 -27.16 15.23
N GLU A 316 -20.81 -27.29 15.70
CA GLU A 316 -20.10 -28.58 15.63
C GLU A 316 -20.81 -29.64 16.44
N LEU A 317 -20.90 -30.84 15.86
CA LEU A 317 -21.34 -32.01 16.57
C LEU A 317 -20.28 -32.38 17.61
N LYS A 318 -20.67 -32.31 18.90
CA LYS A 318 -19.82 -32.84 19.98
C LYS A 318 -19.96 -34.39 19.97
N ILE A 319 -18.90 -35.06 19.61
CA ILE A 319 -18.79 -36.55 19.62
C ILE A 319 -18.35 -36.98 21.01
#